data_d2d1d6f08382a87bccae03496ca6e1d1
#
_entry.id   d2d1d6f08382a87bccae03496ca6e1d1
#
_cell.length_a   1.000
_cell.length_b   1.000
_cell.length_c   1.000
_cell.angle_alpha   90.00
_cell.angle_beta   90.00
_cell.angle_gamma   90.00
#
_symmetry.space_group_name_H-M   'P 1'
#
loop_
_entity.id
_entity.type
_entity.pdbx_description
1 polymer ?
#
loop_
_entity_poly.entity_id
_entity_poly.type
_entity_poly.pdbx_seq_one_letter_code
_entity_poly.pdbx_strand_id
1 'polypeptide(L)'
;METTIVKIEGNKIQAVVDNDVKEYELESWVKPDFVKLGSAELTIKDDKVAFVSMKKAEKPAEKSTEKPGSKPKEKTGKWEDDMVTFEDLLTKAHKLKVPFSIKTEMLAIDLEKKYALFKARIDVVGKDGTAIFTGHGDATSENVTGEFIKPHFIRLAETRAIVRALRWYTNNATCTEEEK
;
A
#
# COMPACT_ATOMS: atom_id res chain seq x y z
N MET A 1 8.26 27.85 -3.69
CA MET A 1 7.35 28.79 -4.34
C MET A 1 6.23 28.02 -5.01
N GLU A 2 4.97 28.32 -4.68
CA GLU A 2 3.81 27.68 -5.27
C GLU A 2 3.55 28.22 -6.67
N THR A 3 3.31 27.34 -7.63
CA THR A 3 3.13 27.71 -9.02
C THR A 3 2.35 26.65 -9.78
N THR A 4 1.90 26.97 -10.99
CA THR A 4 1.27 26.04 -11.90
C THR A 4 2.12 25.90 -13.16
N ILE A 5 2.60 24.69 -13.44
CA ILE A 5 3.33 24.40 -14.65
C ILE A 5 2.35 24.23 -15.80
N VAL A 6 2.48 25.10 -16.82
CA VAL A 6 1.56 25.15 -17.97
C VAL A 6 2.15 24.54 -19.24
N LYS A 7 3.49 24.46 -19.35
CA LYS A 7 4.17 23.89 -20.52
C LYS A 7 5.52 23.30 -20.13
N ILE A 8 5.92 22.25 -20.82
CA ILE A 8 7.24 21.60 -20.68
C ILE A 8 7.79 21.38 -22.08
N GLU A 9 8.98 21.90 -22.37
CA GLU A 9 9.68 21.72 -23.64
C GLU A 9 11.14 21.37 -23.39
N GLY A 10 11.46 20.07 -23.55
CA GLY A 10 12.82 19.58 -23.30
C GLY A 10 13.26 19.90 -21.85
N ASN A 11 14.29 20.72 -21.69
CA ASN A 11 14.85 21.11 -20.39
C ASN A 11 14.28 22.45 -19.85
N LYS A 12 13.20 22.96 -20.44
CA LYS A 12 12.57 24.21 -20.04
C LYS A 12 11.12 23.99 -19.61
N ILE A 13 10.69 24.73 -18.60
CA ILE A 13 9.29 24.74 -18.13
C ILE A 13 8.75 26.17 -18.14
N GLN A 14 7.49 26.31 -18.51
CA GLN A 14 6.75 27.55 -18.31
C GLN A 14 5.80 27.36 -17.13
N ALA A 15 5.90 28.27 -16.18
CA ALA A 15 5.11 28.22 -14.96
C ALA A 15 4.47 29.57 -14.66
N VAL A 16 3.24 29.56 -14.16
CA VAL A 16 2.51 30.75 -13.71
C VAL A 16 2.93 31.06 -12.28
N VAL A 17 3.56 32.21 -12.09
CA VAL A 17 4.02 32.74 -10.81
C VAL A 17 3.44 34.15 -10.65
N ASP A 18 2.69 34.39 -9.59
CA ASP A 18 2.08 35.70 -9.30
C ASP A 18 1.26 36.28 -10.48
N ASN A 19 0.50 35.41 -11.18
CA ASN A 19 -0.25 35.69 -12.41
C ASN A 19 0.56 35.96 -13.69
N ASP A 20 1.87 35.86 -13.65
CA ASP A 20 2.75 35.98 -14.81
C ASP A 20 3.28 34.62 -15.26
N VAL A 21 3.36 34.42 -16.57
CA VAL A 21 3.99 33.20 -17.15
C VAL A 21 5.49 33.46 -17.26
N LYS A 22 6.28 32.71 -16.52
CA LYS A 22 7.75 32.76 -16.54
C LYS A 22 8.32 31.45 -17.05
N GLU A 23 9.42 31.56 -17.80
CA GLU A 23 10.18 30.41 -18.30
C GLU A 23 11.38 30.16 -17.38
N TYR A 24 11.57 28.89 -17.02
CA TYR A 24 12.68 28.44 -16.18
C TYR A 24 13.40 27.28 -16.84
N GLU A 25 14.71 27.21 -16.70
CA GLU A 25 15.53 26.08 -17.11
C GLU A 25 15.63 25.05 -15.98
N LEU A 26 15.50 23.76 -16.30
CA LEU A 26 15.69 22.69 -15.32
C LEU A 26 17.20 22.46 -15.12
N GLU A 27 17.61 22.25 -13.88
CA GLU A 27 18.96 21.80 -13.57
C GLU A 27 19.22 20.40 -14.13
N SER A 28 20.47 20.10 -14.45
CA SER A 28 20.88 18.89 -15.18
C SER A 28 20.49 17.56 -14.51
N TRP A 29 20.26 17.58 -13.21
CA TRP A 29 19.78 16.39 -12.45
C TRP A 29 18.26 16.27 -12.39
N VAL A 30 17.49 17.30 -12.78
CA VAL A 30 16.04 17.26 -12.83
C VAL A 30 15.62 16.69 -14.18
N LYS A 31 15.14 15.43 -14.17
CA LYS A 31 14.69 14.78 -15.41
C LYS A 31 13.33 15.33 -15.84
N PRO A 32 13.16 15.84 -17.06
CA PRO A 32 11.89 16.38 -17.54
C PRO A 32 10.72 15.40 -17.44
N ASP A 33 10.97 14.11 -17.58
CA ASP A 33 9.96 13.04 -17.51
C ASP A 33 9.23 12.96 -16.16
N PHE A 34 9.83 13.48 -15.10
CA PHE A 34 9.20 13.54 -13.76
C PHE A 34 8.40 14.82 -13.52
N VAL A 35 8.55 15.82 -14.38
CA VAL A 35 7.81 17.08 -14.30
C VAL A 35 6.50 16.93 -15.06
N LYS A 36 5.38 17.27 -14.43
CA LYS A 36 4.03 17.18 -15.02
C LYS A 36 3.36 18.54 -15.03
N LEU A 37 2.43 18.73 -15.95
CA LEU A 37 1.56 19.90 -15.94
C LEU A 37 0.68 19.92 -14.69
N GLY A 38 0.50 21.09 -14.08
CA GLY A 38 -0.35 21.30 -12.91
C GLY A 38 0.33 22.02 -11.76
N SER A 39 -0.33 22.02 -10.59
CA SER A 39 0.17 22.70 -9.39
C SER A 39 1.42 22.03 -8.86
N ALA A 40 2.49 22.81 -8.70
CA ALA A 40 3.78 22.36 -8.22
C ALA A 40 4.41 23.39 -7.29
N GLU A 41 5.32 22.95 -6.46
CA GLU A 41 6.20 23.79 -5.66
C GLU A 41 7.59 23.76 -6.27
N LEU A 42 8.07 24.92 -6.76
CA LEU A 42 9.38 25.04 -7.38
C LEU A 42 10.38 25.61 -6.38
N THR A 43 11.55 25.00 -6.31
CA THR A 43 12.72 25.57 -5.65
C THR A 43 13.65 26.11 -6.75
N ILE A 44 13.76 27.44 -6.84
CA ILE A 44 14.56 28.14 -7.85
C ILE A 44 15.90 28.57 -7.19
N LYS A 45 16.98 28.26 -7.87
CA LYS A 45 18.34 28.69 -7.49
C LYS A 45 19.05 29.18 -8.75
N ASP A 46 19.58 30.41 -8.70
CA ASP A 46 20.31 31.02 -9.83
C ASP A 46 19.52 31.00 -11.16
N ASP A 47 18.20 31.34 -11.11
CA ASP A 47 17.26 31.32 -12.22
C ASP A 47 16.99 29.94 -12.84
N LYS A 48 17.45 28.87 -12.18
CA LYS A 48 17.17 27.48 -12.58
C LYS A 48 16.32 26.76 -11.54
N VAL A 49 15.51 25.82 -12.02
CA VAL A 49 14.72 24.98 -11.14
C VAL A 49 15.56 23.82 -10.64
N ALA A 50 15.91 23.87 -9.37
CA ALA A 50 16.69 22.85 -8.69
C ALA A 50 15.82 21.70 -8.15
N PHE A 51 14.55 21.95 -7.86
CA PHE A 51 13.65 20.93 -7.34
C PHE A 51 12.18 21.22 -7.71
N VAL A 52 11.44 20.17 -8.09
CA VAL A 52 10.01 20.23 -8.40
C VAL A 52 9.26 19.27 -7.50
N SER A 53 8.41 19.78 -6.62
CA SER A 53 7.47 18.98 -5.82
C SER A 53 6.07 19.17 -6.36
N MET A 54 5.52 18.13 -6.97
CA MET A 54 4.14 18.15 -7.49
C MET A 54 3.15 18.09 -6.34
N LYS A 55 2.33 19.11 -6.16
CA LYS A 55 1.20 19.05 -5.23
C LYS A 55 0.14 18.10 -5.78
N LYS A 56 -0.21 17.12 -4.96
CA LYS A 56 -1.40 16.31 -5.22
C LYS A 56 -2.60 17.24 -5.14
N ALA A 57 -3.30 17.44 -6.25
CA ALA A 57 -4.51 18.25 -6.25
C ALA A 57 -5.44 17.77 -5.14
N GLU A 58 -5.74 18.64 -4.18
CA GLU A 58 -6.82 18.41 -3.23
C GLU A 58 -8.12 18.30 -4.04
N LYS A 59 -8.64 17.09 -4.14
CA LYS A 59 -9.97 16.87 -4.68
C LYS A 59 -10.99 17.40 -3.65
N PRO A 60 -11.99 18.19 -4.08
CA PRO A 60 -13.14 18.45 -3.25
C PRO A 60 -13.75 17.13 -2.80
N ALA A 61 -14.27 17.11 -1.57
CA ALA A 61 -14.90 15.94 -0.99
C ALA A 61 -16.09 15.49 -1.87
N GLU A 62 -15.82 14.55 -2.75
CA GLU A 62 -16.84 13.76 -3.46
C GLU A 62 -16.47 12.30 -3.40
N LYS A 63 -17.43 11.56 -2.85
CA LYS A 63 -17.73 10.12 -3.02
C LYS A 63 -16.59 9.25 -3.58
N SER A 64 -16.26 8.24 -2.78
CA SER A 64 -15.55 7.04 -3.16
C SER A 64 -15.61 6.75 -4.66
N THR A 65 -14.54 7.04 -5.38
CA THR A 65 -14.32 6.52 -6.72
C THR A 65 -13.07 5.66 -6.71
N GLU A 66 -13.29 4.44 -7.08
CA GLU A 66 -12.35 3.35 -7.32
C GLU A 66 -11.12 3.80 -8.12
N LYS A 67 -9.98 3.16 -7.83
CA LYS A 67 -8.73 3.30 -8.61
C LYS A 67 -9.02 3.03 -10.10
N PRO A 68 -8.58 3.87 -11.04
CA PRO A 68 -8.72 3.57 -12.46
C PRO A 68 -7.72 2.47 -12.82
N GLY A 69 -8.24 1.28 -13.07
CA GLY A 69 -7.42 0.16 -13.57
C GLY A 69 -7.94 -1.24 -13.27
N SER A 70 -8.82 -1.44 -12.32
CA SER A 70 -9.53 -2.72 -12.21
C SER A 70 -10.89 -2.60 -12.90
N LYS A 71 -11.05 -3.23 -14.07
CA LYS A 71 -12.37 -3.52 -14.61
C LYS A 71 -13.20 -4.17 -13.50
N PRO A 72 -14.49 -3.84 -13.32
CA PRO A 72 -15.37 -4.58 -12.42
C PRO A 72 -15.23 -6.05 -12.82
N LYS A 73 -14.68 -6.87 -11.94
CA LYS A 73 -14.73 -8.32 -12.14
C LYS A 73 -16.23 -8.69 -12.11
N GLU A 74 -16.76 -9.13 -13.24
CA GLU A 74 -18.08 -9.78 -13.23
C GLU A 74 -18.02 -10.89 -12.18
N LYS A 75 -18.89 -10.81 -11.19
CA LYS A 75 -18.97 -11.85 -10.17
C LYS A 75 -19.42 -13.14 -10.85
N THR A 76 -18.48 -14.04 -11.08
CA THR A 76 -18.74 -15.32 -11.74
C THR A 76 -19.45 -16.31 -10.82
N GLY A 77 -19.82 -15.88 -9.61
CA GLY A 77 -20.44 -16.72 -8.59
C GLY A 77 -19.52 -17.78 -8.01
N LYS A 78 -18.22 -17.71 -8.33
CA LYS A 78 -17.23 -18.58 -7.72
C LYS A 78 -16.76 -17.96 -6.40
N TRP A 79 -16.57 -18.80 -5.38
CA TRP A 79 -16.04 -18.41 -4.07
C TRP A 79 -14.72 -17.60 -4.13
N GLU A 80 -13.98 -17.69 -5.23
CA GLU A 80 -12.77 -16.94 -5.51
C GLU A 80 -12.99 -15.43 -5.66
N ASP A 81 -14.19 -15.02 -6.08
CA ASP A 81 -14.53 -13.59 -6.29
C ASP A 81 -14.81 -12.86 -4.96
N ASP A 82 -14.99 -13.59 -3.87
CA ASP A 82 -15.24 -13.05 -2.53
C ASP A 82 -13.97 -13.02 -1.65
N MET A 83 -12.80 -13.35 -2.20
CA MET A 83 -11.55 -13.35 -1.45
C MET A 83 -11.12 -11.92 -1.09
N VAL A 84 -10.62 -11.77 0.11
CA VAL A 84 -10.15 -10.50 0.67
C VAL A 84 -8.63 -10.53 0.73
N THR A 85 -7.98 -9.43 0.37
CA THR A 85 -6.52 -9.33 0.47
C THR A 85 -6.07 -8.96 1.88
N PHE A 86 -4.80 -9.22 2.21
CA PHE A 86 -4.16 -8.74 3.44
C PHE A 86 -4.31 -7.22 3.61
N GLU A 87 -4.12 -6.45 2.53
CA GLU A 87 -4.26 -5.00 2.54
C GLU A 87 -5.69 -4.54 2.88
N ASP A 88 -6.70 -5.26 2.40
CA ASP A 88 -8.11 -4.96 2.71
C ASP A 88 -8.42 -5.20 4.19
N LEU A 89 -7.89 -6.28 4.76
CA LEU A 89 -8.06 -6.58 6.19
C LEU A 89 -7.36 -5.54 7.05
N LEU A 90 -6.14 -5.16 6.70
CA LEU A 90 -5.40 -4.12 7.41
C LEU A 90 -6.10 -2.76 7.31
N THR A 91 -6.63 -2.44 6.14
CA THR A 91 -7.44 -1.23 5.92
C THR A 91 -8.73 -1.26 6.77
N LYS A 92 -9.40 -2.40 6.86
CA LYS A 92 -10.57 -2.57 7.75
C LYS A 92 -10.19 -2.38 9.22
N ALA A 93 -9.07 -2.98 9.66
CA ALA A 93 -8.58 -2.84 11.02
C ALA A 93 -8.32 -1.36 11.39
N HIS A 94 -7.67 -0.60 10.50
CA HIS A 94 -7.43 0.82 10.71
C HIS A 94 -8.72 1.66 10.70
N LYS A 95 -9.73 1.27 9.93
CA LYS A 95 -11.05 1.96 9.92
C LYS A 95 -11.79 1.86 11.26
N LEU A 96 -11.49 0.87 12.08
CA LEU A 96 -12.07 0.72 13.42
C LEU A 96 -11.59 1.83 14.37
N LYS A 97 -10.52 2.55 14.03
CA LYS A 97 -9.94 3.67 14.82
C LYS A 97 -9.60 3.29 16.26
N VAL A 98 -9.38 2.02 16.54
CA VAL A 98 -8.92 1.52 17.85
C VAL A 98 -7.45 1.18 17.73
N PRO A 99 -6.58 1.68 18.63
CA PRO A 99 -5.16 1.34 18.62
C PRO A 99 -4.94 -0.16 18.76
N PHE A 100 -4.08 -0.71 17.92
CA PHE A 100 -3.69 -2.11 17.99
C PHE A 100 -2.20 -2.30 17.69
N SER A 101 -1.64 -3.40 18.15
CA SER A 101 -0.29 -3.83 17.82
C SER A 101 -0.31 -5.27 17.32
N ILE A 102 0.57 -5.58 16.37
CA ILE A 102 0.75 -6.93 15.82
C ILE A 102 2.11 -7.43 16.28
N LYS A 103 2.14 -8.64 16.83
CA LYS A 103 3.35 -9.36 17.22
C LYS A 103 3.33 -10.72 16.56
N THR A 104 4.46 -11.14 16.02
CA THR A 104 4.65 -12.47 15.44
C THR A 104 5.67 -13.25 16.24
N GLU A 105 5.47 -14.55 16.32
CA GLU A 105 6.34 -15.51 16.98
C GLU A 105 6.51 -16.72 16.06
N MET A 106 7.75 -17.08 15.77
CA MET A 106 8.06 -18.28 15.03
C MET A 106 8.02 -19.47 15.98
N LEU A 107 7.09 -20.39 15.74
CA LEU A 107 6.91 -21.59 16.58
C LEU A 107 7.77 -22.77 16.11
N ALA A 108 7.96 -22.91 14.80
CA ALA A 108 8.75 -23.97 14.21
C ALA A 108 9.32 -23.55 12.85
N ILE A 109 10.49 -24.09 12.53
CA ILE A 109 11.12 -23.95 11.21
C ILE A 109 11.90 -25.22 10.87
N ASP A 110 11.78 -25.69 9.63
CA ASP A 110 12.59 -26.76 9.05
C ASP A 110 13.01 -26.29 7.64
N LEU A 111 14.27 -25.94 7.49
CA LEU A 111 14.81 -25.42 6.23
C LEU A 111 14.94 -26.50 5.15
N GLU A 112 15.19 -27.74 5.55
CA GLU A 112 15.32 -28.85 4.60
C GLU A 112 13.98 -29.22 3.98
N LYS A 113 12.94 -29.29 4.82
CA LYS A 113 11.56 -29.55 4.38
C LYS A 113 10.82 -28.31 3.89
N LYS A 114 11.46 -27.13 3.94
CA LYS A 114 10.85 -25.84 3.65
C LYS A 114 9.52 -25.66 4.39
N TYR A 115 9.56 -25.91 5.69
CA TYR A 115 8.42 -25.77 6.59
C TYR A 115 8.65 -24.62 7.55
N ALA A 116 7.63 -23.79 7.76
CA ALA A 116 7.60 -22.77 8.81
C ALA A 116 6.20 -22.69 9.42
N LEU A 117 6.15 -22.45 10.73
CA LEU A 117 4.94 -22.22 11.50
C LEU A 117 5.10 -20.96 12.34
N PHE A 118 4.18 -20.02 12.16
CA PHE A 118 4.12 -18.78 12.91
C PHE A 118 2.82 -18.65 13.69
N LYS A 119 2.89 -17.92 14.79
CA LYS A 119 1.75 -17.40 15.53
C LYS A 119 1.77 -15.88 15.43
N ALA A 120 0.66 -15.27 15.09
CA ALA A 120 0.45 -13.85 15.21
C ALA A 120 -0.50 -13.54 16.35
N ARG A 121 -0.24 -12.44 17.05
CA ARG A 121 -1.08 -11.91 18.12
C ARG A 121 -1.36 -10.44 17.84
N ILE A 122 -2.62 -10.05 17.92
CA ILE A 122 -3.06 -8.66 17.83
C ILE A 122 -3.59 -8.27 19.21
N ASP A 123 -2.94 -7.29 19.82
CA ASP A 123 -3.37 -6.66 21.07
C ASP A 123 -4.12 -5.38 20.72
N VAL A 124 -5.38 -5.30 21.07
CA VAL A 124 -6.26 -4.16 20.81
C VAL A 124 -6.61 -3.49 22.13
N VAL A 125 -6.27 -2.21 22.29
CA VAL A 125 -6.54 -1.45 23.51
C VAL A 125 -7.77 -0.59 23.29
N GLY A 126 -8.91 -1.07 23.79
CA GLY A 126 -10.19 -0.37 23.78
C GLY A 126 -10.48 0.35 25.11
N LYS A 127 -11.60 1.07 25.16
CA LYS A 127 -12.07 1.76 26.38
C LYS A 127 -12.40 0.79 27.51
N ASP A 128 -12.87 -0.41 27.16
CA ASP A 128 -13.36 -1.43 28.10
C ASP A 128 -12.28 -2.47 28.46
N GLY A 129 -11.05 -2.25 28.00
CA GLY A 129 -9.92 -3.15 28.27
C GLY A 129 -9.16 -3.56 27.01
N THR A 130 -8.33 -4.60 27.19
CA THR A 130 -7.51 -5.14 26.09
C THR A 130 -8.12 -6.42 25.57
N ALA A 131 -8.43 -6.47 24.28
CA ALA A 131 -8.81 -7.68 23.57
C ALA A 131 -7.60 -8.26 22.83
N ILE A 132 -7.51 -9.59 22.79
CA ILE A 132 -6.40 -10.30 22.15
C ILE A 132 -6.96 -11.24 21.08
N PHE A 133 -6.43 -11.12 19.87
CA PHE A 133 -6.76 -11.99 18.75
C PHE A 133 -5.50 -12.73 18.30
N THR A 134 -5.62 -14.03 18.05
CA THR A 134 -4.48 -14.86 17.62
C THR A 134 -4.79 -15.60 16.33
N GLY A 135 -3.76 -15.78 15.50
CA GLY A 135 -3.81 -16.59 14.29
C GLY A 135 -2.52 -17.42 14.17
N HIS A 136 -2.63 -18.60 13.57
CA HIS A 136 -1.48 -19.43 13.23
C HIS A 136 -1.38 -19.52 11.72
N GLY A 137 -0.17 -19.45 11.19
CA GLY A 137 0.10 -19.56 9.75
C GLY A 137 1.23 -20.53 9.51
N ASP A 138 1.02 -21.43 8.59
CA ASP A 138 1.99 -22.42 8.17
C ASP A 138 2.29 -22.28 6.68
N ALA A 139 3.49 -22.62 6.29
CA ALA A 139 3.89 -22.78 4.90
C ALA A 139 4.78 -24.02 4.78
N THR A 140 4.47 -24.83 3.77
CA THR A 140 5.24 -26.02 3.40
C THR A 140 5.49 -26.02 1.90
N SER A 141 6.43 -26.86 1.45
CA SER A 141 6.63 -27.07 0.00
C SER A 141 5.39 -27.57 -0.73
N GLU A 142 4.43 -28.15 0.00
CA GLU A 142 3.19 -28.75 -0.55
C GLU A 142 2.05 -27.74 -0.60
N ASN A 143 1.92 -26.84 0.40
CA ASN A 143 0.83 -25.89 0.49
C ASN A 143 1.17 -24.50 -0.09
N VAL A 144 2.37 -24.36 -0.67
CA VAL A 144 2.80 -23.14 -1.38
C VAL A 144 2.76 -23.40 -2.87
N THR A 145 1.80 -22.77 -3.56
CA THR A 145 1.64 -22.83 -5.01
C THR A 145 2.37 -21.66 -5.66
N GLY A 146 3.31 -21.92 -6.53
CA GLY A 146 4.05 -20.89 -7.27
C GLY A 146 5.55 -20.91 -6.98
N GLU A 147 6.32 -21.12 -8.02
CA GLU A 147 7.77 -21.26 -7.95
C GLU A 147 8.48 -20.03 -7.37
N PHE A 148 7.94 -18.83 -7.60
CA PHE A 148 8.48 -17.57 -7.05
C PHE A 148 8.25 -17.42 -5.54
N ILE A 149 7.20 -18.04 -4.99
CA ILE A 149 6.82 -17.91 -3.58
C ILE A 149 7.49 -18.99 -2.73
N LYS A 150 7.74 -20.16 -3.29
CA LYS A 150 8.37 -21.29 -2.58
C LYS A 150 9.66 -20.94 -1.81
N PRO A 151 10.58 -20.10 -2.33
CA PRO A 151 11.75 -19.68 -1.58
C PRO A 151 11.42 -18.77 -0.37
N HIS A 152 10.25 -18.16 -0.36
CA HIS A 152 9.81 -17.19 0.66
C HIS A 152 8.83 -17.80 1.68
N PHE A 153 8.83 -19.12 1.86
CA PHE A 153 7.89 -19.84 2.71
C PHE A 153 7.83 -19.31 4.15
N ILE A 154 8.95 -18.85 4.72
CA ILE A 154 8.99 -18.26 6.06
C ILE A 154 8.10 -17.02 6.12
N ARG A 155 8.30 -16.10 5.17
CA ARG A 155 7.51 -14.87 5.08
C ARG A 155 6.04 -15.14 4.81
N LEU A 156 5.75 -16.15 3.99
CA LEU A 156 4.38 -16.54 3.69
C LEU A 156 3.68 -17.11 4.94
N ALA A 157 4.35 -17.94 5.73
CA ALA A 157 3.81 -18.48 6.99
C ALA A 157 3.49 -17.34 7.97
N GLU A 158 4.38 -16.37 8.11
CA GLU A 158 4.17 -15.19 8.94
C GLU A 158 2.96 -14.36 8.46
N THR A 159 2.88 -14.07 7.16
CA THR A 159 1.75 -13.33 6.57
C THR A 159 0.42 -14.06 6.81
N ARG A 160 0.38 -15.38 6.60
CA ARG A 160 -0.81 -16.21 6.89
C ARG A 160 -1.24 -16.14 8.35
N ALA A 161 -0.28 -16.13 9.29
CA ALA A 161 -0.59 -15.97 10.71
C ALA A 161 -1.22 -14.62 11.01
N ILE A 162 -0.66 -13.53 10.47
CA ILE A 162 -1.19 -12.17 10.65
C ILE A 162 -2.60 -12.05 10.05
N VAL A 163 -2.80 -12.55 8.85
CA VAL A 163 -4.08 -12.53 8.15
C VAL A 163 -5.16 -13.22 8.96
N ARG A 164 -4.89 -14.42 9.49
CA ARG A 164 -5.85 -15.16 10.34
C ARG A 164 -6.19 -14.39 11.62
N ALA A 165 -5.22 -13.74 12.25
CA ALA A 165 -5.46 -12.90 13.42
C ALA A 165 -6.30 -11.66 13.07
N LEU A 166 -6.02 -11.00 11.93
CA LEU A 166 -6.78 -9.85 11.44
C LEU A 166 -8.22 -10.21 11.08
N ARG A 167 -8.48 -11.40 10.55
CA ARG A 167 -9.84 -11.89 10.27
C ARG A 167 -10.70 -11.94 11.53
N TRP A 168 -10.17 -12.43 12.63
CA TRP A 168 -10.86 -12.42 13.92
C TRP A 168 -11.12 -10.99 14.41
N TYR A 169 -10.11 -10.12 14.35
CA TYR A 169 -10.23 -8.74 14.79
C TYR A 169 -11.23 -7.93 13.95
N THR A 170 -11.26 -8.14 12.64
CA THR A 170 -12.14 -7.40 11.72
C THR A 170 -13.49 -8.08 11.50
N ASN A 171 -13.79 -9.18 12.21
CA ASN A 171 -14.99 -10.00 12.04
C ASN A 171 -15.22 -10.41 10.57
N ASN A 172 -14.19 -10.91 9.92
CA ASN A 172 -14.24 -11.33 8.54
C ASN A 172 -14.11 -12.86 8.43
N ALA A 173 -15.16 -13.54 7.98
CA ALA A 173 -15.18 -14.99 7.81
C ALA A 173 -14.58 -15.46 6.48
N THR A 174 -14.35 -14.56 5.53
CA THR A 174 -13.87 -14.90 4.18
C THR A 174 -12.40 -15.30 4.19
N CYS A 175 -12.01 -16.32 3.43
CA CYS A 175 -10.61 -16.66 3.21
C CYS A 175 -9.88 -15.54 2.44
N THR A 176 -8.58 -15.43 2.66
CA THR A 176 -7.74 -14.45 1.94
C THR A 176 -6.94 -15.14 0.85
N GLU A 177 -6.41 -14.34 -0.08
CA GLU A 177 -5.57 -14.85 -1.17
C GLU A 177 -4.29 -15.53 -0.63
N GLU A 178 -3.77 -15.06 0.49
CA GLU A 178 -2.55 -15.60 1.11
C GLU A 178 -2.76 -16.95 1.83
N GLU A 179 -4.01 -17.34 2.05
CA GLU A 179 -4.38 -18.62 2.69
C GLU A 179 -4.54 -19.78 1.69
N LYS A 180 -4.39 -19.51 0.39
CA LYS A 180 -4.41 -20.53 -0.69
C LYS A 180 -3.18 -21.41 -0.69
#